data_9086ac0ad48fc0807f962749a4da68e9
#
_entry.id   9086ac0ad48fc0807f962749a4da68e9
#
_cell.length_a   1.000
_cell.length_b   1.000
_cell.length_c   1.000
_cell.angle_alpha   90.00
_cell.angle_beta   90.00
_cell.angle_gamma   90.00
#
_symmetry.space_group_name_H-M   'P 1'
#
loop_
_entity.id
_entity.type
_entity.pdbx_description
1 polymer ?
#
loop_
_entity_poly.entity_id
_entity_poly.type
_entity_poly.pdbx_seq_one_letter_code
_entity_poly.pdbx_strand_id
1 'polypeptide(L)'
;MTTDIIPVMSMSKIYTNKQKLTQVICAIVWCLLGSGVIFGFASIKPILIKEGIYSSLCSPEDDLPFGKACDNQDLKLNKLFSYGAAMTNLTSLIVGSLLDSYGPKFCGYIGCCLITLGSIILSYNQPLYQYFDSYIVGYVTLAVGGPFVFISCFQLANTFPKYSGTILALISGAFDT
;
A
#
# COMPACT_ATOMS: atom_id res chain seq x y z
N MET A 1 -0.70 -27.67 26.52
CA MET A 1 -1.03 -26.26 26.33
C MET A 1 -2.14 -26.19 25.29
N THR A 2 -3.38 -26.16 25.75
CA THR A 2 -4.58 -26.05 24.91
C THR A 2 -4.73 -24.59 24.53
N THR A 3 -4.39 -24.26 23.29
CA THR A 3 -4.69 -22.95 22.68
C THR A 3 -6.20 -22.91 22.48
N ASP A 4 -6.88 -22.12 23.31
CA ASP A 4 -8.28 -21.77 23.13
C ASP A 4 -8.43 -21.02 21.79
N ILE A 5 -8.78 -21.77 20.75
CA ILE A 5 -9.21 -21.24 19.47
C ILE A 5 -10.54 -20.54 19.77
N ILE A 6 -10.51 -19.23 20.01
CA ILE A 6 -11.71 -18.41 20.12
C ILE A 6 -12.50 -18.60 18.81
N PRO A 7 -13.71 -19.16 18.85
CA PRO A 7 -14.41 -19.53 17.63
C PRO A 7 -14.79 -18.26 16.87
N VAL A 8 -14.22 -18.12 15.67
CA VAL A 8 -14.52 -17.07 14.67
C VAL A 8 -16.03 -16.97 14.39
N MET A 9 -16.80 -18.01 14.70
CA MET A 9 -18.26 -18.06 14.57
C MET A 9 -19.02 -17.11 15.50
N SER A 10 -18.42 -16.54 16.54
CA SER A 10 -19.12 -15.66 17.50
C SER A 10 -19.33 -14.23 16.97
N MET A 11 -18.48 -13.73 16.10
CA MET A 11 -18.58 -12.33 15.63
C MET A 11 -19.69 -12.12 14.58
N SER A 12 -20.10 -13.13 13.84
CA SER A 12 -21.14 -12.98 12.81
C SER A 12 -22.55 -12.67 13.34
N LYS A 13 -22.82 -12.95 14.63
CA LYS A 13 -24.13 -12.74 15.27
C LYS A 13 -24.32 -11.33 15.83
N ILE A 14 -23.25 -10.52 15.98
CA ILE A 14 -23.29 -9.24 16.71
C ILE A 14 -23.66 -8.07 15.79
N TYR A 15 -23.40 -8.17 14.49
CA TYR A 15 -23.60 -7.05 13.57
C TYR A 15 -24.88 -7.18 12.75
N THR A 16 -25.64 -6.08 12.64
CA THR A 16 -26.78 -5.95 11.73
C THR A 16 -26.30 -6.03 10.27
N ASN A 17 -27.13 -6.56 9.35
CA ASN A 17 -26.80 -6.67 7.93
C ASN A 17 -26.31 -5.34 7.30
N LYS A 18 -26.88 -4.21 7.74
CA LYS A 18 -26.42 -2.87 7.32
C LYS A 18 -24.99 -2.57 7.76
N GLN A 19 -24.64 -2.87 9.00
CA GLN A 19 -23.28 -2.66 9.53
C GLN A 19 -22.26 -3.52 8.79
N LYS A 20 -22.62 -4.76 8.49
CA LYS A 20 -21.77 -5.68 7.70
C LYS A 20 -21.50 -5.14 6.31
N LEU A 21 -22.54 -4.66 5.62
CA LEU A 21 -22.39 -4.08 4.29
C LEU A 21 -21.51 -2.81 4.33
N THR A 22 -21.70 -1.95 5.32
CA THR A 22 -20.87 -0.76 5.50
C THR A 22 -19.39 -1.12 5.70
N GLN A 23 -19.08 -2.17 6.49
CA GLN A 23 -17.71 -2.61 6.69
C GLN A 23 -17.05 -3.07 5.38
N VAL A 24 -17.78 -3.81 4.53
CA VAL A 24 -17.27 -4.25 3.22
C VAL A 24 -17.01 -3.05 2.32
N ILE A 25 -17.94 -2.10 2.24
CA ILE A 25 -17.75 -0.89 1.43
C ILE A 25 -16.55 -0.08 1.93
N CYS A 26 -16.42 0.14 3.23
CA CYS A 26 -15.27 0.84 3.81
C CYS A 26 -13.95 0.11 3.51
N ALA A 27 -13.91 -1.22 3.58
CA ALA A 27 -12.73 -2.00 3.28
C ALA A 27 -12.33 -1.87 1.80
N ILE A 28 -13.29 -1.92 0.88
CA ILE A 28 -13.05 -1.73 -0.56
C ILE A 28 -12.49 -0.33 -0.82
N VAL A 29 -13.13 0.71 -0.28
CA VAL A 29 -12.65 2.09 -0.43
C VAL A 29 -11.25 2.26 0.16
N TRP A 30 -10.98 1.66 1.30
CA TRP A 30 -9.67 1.74 1.93
C TRP A 30 -8.59 1.02 1.10
N CYS A 31 -8.90 -0.13 0.53
CA CYS A 31 -7.99 -0.82 -0.39
C CYS A 31 -7.73 0.00 -1.66
N LEU A 32 -8.75 0.58 -2.27
CA LEU A 32 -8.61 1.46 -3.43
C LEU A 32 -7.70 2.66 -3.16
N LEU A 33 -7.84 3.30 -2.00
CA LEU A 33 -7.10 4.54 -1.68
C LEU A 33 -5.72 4.31 -1.07
N GLY A 34 -5.50 3.20 -0.37
CA GLY A 34 -4.33 3.04 0.49
C GLY A 34 -3.41 1.88 0.14
N SER A 35 -3.88 0.84 -0.55
CA SER A 35 -3.09 -0.38 -0.68
C SER A 35 -2.45 -0.57 -2.06
N GLY A 36 -3.02 0.00 -3.12
CA GLY A 36 -2.60 -0.17 -4.50
C GLY A 36 -1.46 0.73 -4.99
N VAL A 37 -0.72 1.43 -4.11
CA VAL A 37 0.28 2.44 -4.50
C VAL A 37 1.35 1.91 -5.44
N ILE A 38 1.73 0.63 -5.31
CA ILE A 38 2.75 0.01 -6.17
C ILE A 38 2.23 -0.23 -7.58
N PHE A 39 1.00 -0.72 -7.70
CA PHE A 39 0.38 -0.97 -9.01
C PHE A 39 0.09 0.33 -9.76
N GLY A 40 -0.22 1.41 -9.04
CA GLY A 40 -0.40 2.76 -9.59
C GLY A 40 0.88 3.47 -10.02
N PHE A 41 2.08 2.90 -9.83
CA PHE A 41 3.36 3.55 -10.16
C PHE A 41 3.47 3.96 -11.63
N ALA A 42 2.92 3.16 -12.54
CA ALA A 42 2.91 3.49 -13.97
C ALA A 42 2.22 4.82 -14.28
N SER A 43 1.19 5.18 -13.51
CA SER A 43 0.46 6.45 -13.63
C SER A 43 1.17 7.61 -12.91
N ILE A 44 1.88 7.32 -11.82
CA ILE A 44 2.62 8.32 -11.03
C ILE A 44 3.94 8.70 -11.72
N LYS A 45 4.64 7.75 -12.34
CA LYS A 45 5.93 7.97 -12.99
C LYS A 45 5.94 9.16 -13.98
N PRO A 46 4.98 9.32 -14.91
CA PRO A 46 4.94 10.47 -15.81
C PRO A 46 4.78 11.80 -15.09
N ILE A 47 4.06 11.81 -13.95
CA ILE A 47 3.87 13.01 -13.12
C ILE A 47 5.19 13.40 -12.47
N LEU A 48 5.91 12.43 -11.88
CA LEU A 48 7.22 12.66 -11.27
C LEU A 48 8.24 13.22 -12.28
N ILE A 49 8.19 12.75 -13.53
CA ILE A 49 9.05 13.25 -14.61
C ILE A 49 8.69 14.70 -14.94
N LYS A 50 7.40 15.03 -15.07
CA LYS A 50 6.93 16.40 -15.34
C LYS A 50 7.28 17.38 -14.23
N GLU A 51 7.26 16.93 -12.98
CA GLU A 51 7.69 17.71 -11.81
C GLU A 51 9.21 17.85 -11.71
N GLY A 52 9.97 17.23 -12.61
CA GLY A 52 11.42 17.33 -12.67
C GLY A 52 12.13 16.58 -11.54
N ILE A 53 11.49 15.59 -10.93
CA ILE A 53 12.09 14.78 -9.87
C ILE A 53 13.24 13.99 -10.45
N TYR A 54 14.43 14.11 -9.84
CA TYR A 54 15.70 13.56 -10.34
C TYR A 54 16.18 14.14 -11.68
N SER A 55 15.65 15.28 -12.14
CA SER A 55 16.13 15.95 -13.37
C SER A 55 17.60 16.38 -13.29
N SER A 56 18.11 16.60 -12.07
CA SER A 56 19.53 16.93 -11.83
C SER A 56 20.52 15.82 -12.26
N LEU A 57 20.01 14.60 -12.53
CA LEU A 57 20.80 13.48 -13.04
C LEU A 57 20.95 13.48 -14.56
N CYS A 58 20.23 14.38 -15.27
CA CYS A 58 20.29 14.53 -16.70
C CYS A 58 21.45 15.45 -17.10
N SER A 59 22.13 15.11 -18.20
CA SER A 59 23.19 15.96 -18.76
C SER A 59 22.59 17.16 -19.50
N PRO A 60 23.26 18.32 -19.53
CA PRO A 60 22.80 19.48 -20.30
C PRO A 60 22.73 19.25 -21.82
N GLU A 61 23.39 18.17 -22.30
CA GLU A 61 23.39 17.75 -23.70
C GLU A 61 22.17 16.91 -24.08
N ASP A 62 21.40 16.43 -23.10
CA ASP A 62 20.15 15.70 -23.33
C ASP A 62 19.05 16.72 -23.68
N ASP A 63 19.01 17.14 -24.95
CA ASP A 63 17.97 18.04 -25.49
C ASP A 63 16.63 17.29 -25.60
N LEU A 64 16.03 16.99 -24.47
CA LEU A 64 14.81 16.18 -24.38
C LEU A 64 13.58 17.07 -24.43
N PRO A 65 12.54 16.71 -25.21
CA PRO A 65 11.26 17.40 -25.18
C PRO A 65 10.65 17.37 -23.78
N PHE A 66 9.93 18.45 -23.42
CA PHE A 66 9.29 18.60 -22.13
C PHE A 66 8.46 17.36 -21.75
N GLY A 67 8.72 16.77 -20.60
CA GLY A 67 8.00 15.61 -20.09
C GLY A 67 8.60 14.24 -20.48
N LYS A 68 9.78 14.21 -21.13
CA LYS A 68 10.57 12.98 -21.30
C LYS A 68 11.70 12.91 -20.27
N ALA A 69 11.93 11.73 -19.73
CA ALA A 69 13.04 11.46 -18.83
C ALA A 69 14.31 11.14 -19.63
N CYS A 70 15.47 11.57 -19.12
CA CYS A 70 16.74 11.02 -19.55
C CYS A 70 16.96 9.62 -18.98
N ASP A 71 17.87 8.85 -19.55
CA ASP A 71 18.13 7.47 -19.15
C ASP A 71 18.47 7.34 -17.66
N ASN A 72 19.25 8.26 -17.09
CA ASN A 72 19.61 8.26 -15.68
C ASN A 72 18.43 8.54 -14.77
N GLN A 73 17.55 9.46 -15.14
CA GLN A 73 16.31 9.77 -14.41
C GLN A 73 15.36 8.58 -14.46
N ASP A 74 15.16 8.00 -15.63
CA ASP A 74 14.31 6.83 -15.83
C ASP A 74 14.78 5.63 -15.02
N LEU A 75 16.11 5.37 -15.04
CA LEU A 75 16.72 4.31 -14.24
C LEU A 75 16.50 4.52 -12.74
N LYS A 76 16.61 5.76 -12.24
CA LYS A 76 16.40 6.09 -10.82
C LYS A 76 14.94 5.87 -10.41
N LEU A 77 13.99 6.27 -11.27
CA LEU A 77 12.56 6.04 -11.04
C LEU A 77 12.21 4.54 -11.07
N ASN A 78 12.81 3.78 -11.99
CA ASN A 78 12.61 2.33 -12.02
C ASN A 78 13.20 1.63 -10.76
N LYS A 79 14.33 2.11 -10.23
CA LYS A 79 14.86 1.64 -8.95
C LYS A 79 13.90 1.93 -7.79
N LEU A 80 13.27 3.11 -7.77
CA LEU A 80 12.25 3.47 -6.79
C LEU A 80 11.12 2.42 -6.77
N PHE A 81 10.58 2.09 -7.94
CA PHE A 81 9.57 1.04 -8.09
C PHE A 81 10.06 -0.33 -7.61
N SER A 82 11.28 -0.71 -8.02
CA SER A 82 11.86 -2.02 -7.66
C SER A 82 12.03 -2.18 -6.15
N TYR A 83 12.47 -1.13 -5.45
CA TYR A 83 12.58 -1.14 -3.99
C TYR A 83 11.21 -1.27 -3.32
N GLY A 84 10.23 -0.51 -3.79
CA GLY A 84 8.85 -0.62 -3.30
C GLY A 84 8.30 -2.03 -3.48
N ALA A 85 8.39 -2.60 -4.69
CA ALA A 85 7.91 -3.94 -5.00
C ALA A 85 8.60 -5.03 -4.15
N ALA A 86 9.92 -4.96 -3.99
CA ALA A 86 10.67 -5.89 -3.16
C ALA A 86 10.23 -5.81 -1.69
N MET A 87 10.06 -4.61 -1.16
CA MET A 87 9.62 -4.40 0.23
C MET A 87 8.19 -4.82 0.46
N THR A 88 7.29 -4.65 -0.51
CA THR A 88 5.91 -5.18 -0.43
C THR A 88 5.90 -6.69 -0.29
N ASN A 89 6.65 -7.40 -1.12
CA ASN A 89 6.73 -8.86 -1.06
C ASN A 89 7.32 -9.34 0.26
N LEU A 90 8.40 -8.73 0.72
CA LEU A 90 9.03 -9.07 2.00
C LEU A 90 8.08 -8.81 3.18
N THR A 91 7.38 -7.69 3.16
CA THR A 91 6.43 -7.29 4.20
C THR A 91 5.24 -8.24 4.26
N SER A 92 4.75 -8.74 3.12
CA SER A 92 3.62 -9.67 3.07
C SER A 92 3.87 -10.94 3.89
N LEU A 93 5.11 -11.44 3.91
CA LEU A 93 5.50 -12.59 4.74
C LEU A 93 5.41 -12.27 6.24
N ILE A 94 5.86 -11.09 6.63
CA ILE A 94 5.86 -10.64 8.04
C ILE A 94 4.42 -10.38 8.51
N VAL A 95 3.61 -9.73 7.65
CA VAL A 95 2.22 -9.39 7.99
C VAL A 95 1.38 -10.63 8.25
N GLY A 96 1.59 -11.72 7.50
CA GLY A 96 0.91 -12.99 7.74
C GLY A 96 1.11 -13.48 9.19
N SER A 97 2.36 -13.55 9.66
CA SER A 97 2.69 -13.96 11.02
C SER A 97 2.14 -13.01 12.09
N LEU A 98 2.19 -11.70 11.84
CA LEU A 98 1.65 -10.70 12.76
C LEU A 98 0.12 -10.78 12.84
N LEU A 99 -0.54 -11.02 11.71
CA LEU A 99 -1.99 -11.18 11.65
C LEU A 99 -2.46 -12.36 12.50
N ASP A 100 -1.77 -13.49 12.41
CA ASP A 100 -2.09 -14.69 13.18
C ASP A 100 -1.86 -14.48 14.68
N SER A 101 -0.85 -13.67 15.07
CA SER A 101 -0.49 -13.42 16.46
C SER A 101 -1.32 -12.32 17.12
N TYR A 102 -1.57 -11.21 16.42
CA TYR A 102 -2.15 -9.99 16.98
C TYR A 102 -3.52 -9.61 16.38
N GLY A 103 -3.90 -10.27 15.31
CA GLY A 103 -5.19 -10.08 14.64
C GLY A 103 -5.26 -8.87 13.68
N PRO A 104 -6.37 -8.77 12.91
CA PRO A 104 -6.49 -7.81 11.81
C PRO A 104 -6.56 -6.34 12.25
N LYS A 105 -7.08 -6.05 13.43
CA LYS A 105 -7.15 -4.67 13.94
C LYS A 105 -5.77 -4.06 14.15
N PHE A 106 -4.87 -4.81 14.76
CA PHE A 106 -3.51 -4.38 15.03
C PHE A 106 -2.74 -4.12 13.72
N CYS A 107 -2.82 -5.07 12.77
CA CYS A 107 -2.22 -4.90 11.45
C CYS A 107 -2.80 -3.69 10.70
N GLY A 108 -4.11 -3.47 10.76
CA GLY A 108 -4.76 -2.30 10.16
C GLY A 108 -4.24 -0.97 10.73
N TYR A 109 -4.03 -0.87 12.04
CA TYR A 109 -3.45 0.33 12.67
C TYR A 109 -2.01 0.59 12.21
N ILE A 110 -1.17 -0.45 12.15
CA ILE A 110 0.20 -0.33 11.63
C ILE A 110 0.17 0.15 10.18
N GLY A 111 -0.65 -0.46 9.33
CA GLY A 111 -0.80 -0.06 7.93
C GLY A 111 -1.20 1.41 7.79
N CYS A 112 -2.18 1.86 8.58
CA CYS A 112 -2.62 3.25 8.63
C CYS A 112 -1.48 4.21 9.00
N CYS A 113 -0.73 3.90 10.05
CA CYS A 113 0.41 4.70 10.50
C CYS A 113 1.49 4.78 9.42
N LEU A 114 1.84 3.64 8.78
CA LEU A 114 2.87 3.59 7.73
C LEU A 114 2.46 4.39 6.50
N ILE A 115 1.22 4.25 6.03
CA ILE A 115 0.70 5.02 4.89
C ILE A 115 0.71 6.52 5.20
N THR A 116 0.29 6.91 6.40
CA THR A 116 0.31 8.32 6.82
C THR A 116 1.73 8.87 6.89
N LEU A 117 2.66 8.13 7.50
CA LEU A 117 4.07 8.52 7.58
C LEU A 117 4.72 8.62 6.20
N GLY A 118 4.50 7.63 5.32
CA GLY A 118 5.01 7.67 3.95
C GLY A 118 4.48 8.87 3.16
N SER A 119 3.19 9.19 3.31
CA SER A 119 2.56 10.35 2.67
C SER A 119 3.14 11.67 3.19
N ILE A 120 3.39 11.78 4.50
CA ILE A 120 4.03 12.95 5.10
C ILE A 120 5.45 13.12 4.56
N ILE A 121 6.26 12.04 4.52
CA ILE A 121 7.63 12.09 4.00
C ILE A 121 7.65 12.56 2.54
N LEU A 122 6.74 12.07 1.71
CA LEU A 122 6.62 12.51 0.32
C LEU A 122 6.15 13.96 0.19
N SER A 123 5.29 14.43 1.07
CA SER A 123 4.80 15.82 1.08
C SER A 123 5.89 16.83 1.49
N TYR A 124 6.74 16.46 2.44
CA TYR A 124 7.83 17.30 2.95
C TYR A 124 9.20 16.96 2.33
N ASN A 125 9.22 16.56 1.07
CA ASN A 125 10.41 16.05 0.40
C ASN A 125 11.58 17.06 0.32
N GLN A 126 11.31 18.34 0.06
CA GLN A 126 12.34 19.37 -0.16
C GLN A 126 13.31 19.56 1.02
N PRO A 127 12.84 19.78 2.26
CA PRO A 127 13.75 19.90 3.40
C PRO A 127 14.44 18.60 3.79
N LEU A 128 13.80 17.44 3.50
CA LEU A 128 14.35 16.13 3.87
C LEU A 128 15.38 15.61 2.85
N TYR A 129 15.32 16.05 1.60
CA TYR A 129 16.21 15.59 0.54
C TYR A 129 17.71 15.87 0.82
N GLN A 130 18.02 16.84 1.68
CA GLN A 130 19.40 17.12 2.11
C GLN A 130 19.99 16.03 3.00
N TYR A 131 19.15 15.25 3.69
CA TYR A 131 19.60 14.22 4.64
C TYR A 131 19.51 12.81 4.06
N PHE A 132 18.49 12.55 3.25
CA PHE A 132 18.26 11.26 2.60
C PHE A 132 17.33 11.42 1.40
N ASP A 133 17.30 10.41 0.51
CA ASP A 133 16.39 10.38 -0.64
C ASP A 133 14.94 10.15 -0.15
N SER A 134 14.25 11.26 0.15
CA SER A 134 12.89 11.25 0.71
C SER A 134 11.86 10.60 -0.21
N TYR A 135 12.09 10.59 -1.53
CA TYR A 135 11.20 9.90 -2.46
C TYR A 135 11.31 8.38 -2.31
N ILE A 136 12.52 7.84 -2.18
CA ILE A 136 12.73 6.41 -1.95
C ILE A 136 12.15 6.00 -0.59
N VAL A 137 12.49 6.72 0.47
CA VAL A 137 12.04 6.38 1.83
C VAL A 137 10.53 6.49 1.94
N GLY A 138 9.93 7.58 1.46
CA GLY A 138 8.49 7.79 1.49
C GLY A 138 7.73 6.74 0.68
N TYR A 139 8.17 6.46 -0.55
CA TYR A 139 7.53 5.45 -1.39
C TYR A 139 7.66 4.04 -0.82
N VAL A 140 8.82 3.66 -0.31
CA VAL A 140 9.03 2.36 0.36
C VAL A 140 8.17 2.24 1.61
N THR A 141 8.03 3.30 2.41
CA THR A 141 7.17 3.30 3.59
C THR A 141 5.69 3.09 3.22
N LEU A 142 5.22 3.74 2.14
CA LEU A 142 3.88 3.49 1.59
C LEU A 142 3.74 2.04 1.12
N ALA A 143 4.74 1.54 0.41
CA ALA A 143 4.78 0.19 -0.12
C ALA A 143 4.70 -0.89 0.98
N VAL A 144 5.34 -0.64 2.12
CA VAL A 144 5.24 -1.49 3.31
C VAL A 144 3.86 -1.41 3.96
N GLY A 145 3.24 -0.24 3.99
CA GLY A 145 1.90 -0.04 4.56
C GLY A 145 0.78 -0.77 3.80
N GLY A 146 0.90 -0.88 2.48
CA GLY A 146 -0.10 -1.51 1.60
C GLY A 146 -0.51 -2.93 2.02
N PRO A 147 0.42 -3.88 2.14
CA PRO A 147 0.13 -5.24 2.58
C PRO A 147 -0.54 -5.34 3.95
N PHE A 148 -0.18 -4.47 4.89
CA PHE A 148 -0.82 -4.43 6.20
C PHE A 148 -2.31 -4.10 6.10
N VAL A 149 -2.68 -3.14 5.27
CA VAL A 149 -4.09 -2.77 5.02
C VAL A 149 -4.79 -3.89 4.27
N PHE A 150 -4.21 -4.37 3.16
CA PHE A 150 -4.81 -5.38 2.30
C PHE A 150 -5.13 -6.67 3.06
N ILE A 151 -4.13 -7.26 3.73
CA ILE A 151 -4.28 -8.53 4.46
C ILE A 151 -5.27 -8.37 5.63
N SER A 152 -5.28 -7.19 6.30
CA SER A 152 -6.27 -6.90 7.33
C SER A 152 -7.70 -6.86 6.78
N CYS A 153 -7.90 -6.27 5.60
CA CYS A 153 -9.19 -6.26 4.91
C CYS A 153 -9.61 -7.65 4.40
N PHE A 154 -8.66 -8.48 4.01
CA PHE A 154 -8.91 -9.84 3.55
C PHE A 154 -9.61 -10.69 4.61
N GLN A 155 -9.26 -10.50 5.89
CA GLN A 155 -9.89 -11.19 7.02
C GLN A 155 -11.38 -10.87 7.17
N LEU A 156 -11.84 -9.76 6.61
CA LEU A 156 -13.26 -9.40 6.64
C LEU A 156 -14.13 -10.42 5.89
N ALA A 157 -13.61 -11.04 4.84
CA ALA A 157 -14.31 -12.07 4.08
C ALA A 157 -14.69 -13.29 4.95
N ASN A 158 -13.90 -13.61 5.96
CA ASN A 158 -14.18 -14.70 6.91
C ASN A 158 -15.42 -14.42 7.77
N THR A 159 -15.83 -13.16 7.90
CA THR A 159 -17.07 -12.77 8.62
C THR A 159 -18.33 -13.11 7.82
N PHE A 160 -18.19 -13.37 6.52
CA PHE A 160 -19.30 -13.64 5.59
C PHE A 160 -19.11 -14.95 4.81
N PRO A 161 -19.25 -16.12 5.43
CA PRO A 161 -18.95 -17.40 4.78
C PRO A 161 -19.71 -17.61 3.45
N LYS A 162 -20.97 -17.12 3.36
CA LYS A 162 -21.81 -17.27 2.18
C LYS A 162 -21.32 -16.42 0.97
N TYR A 163 -20.66 -15.29 1.22
CA TYR A 163 -20.24 -14.32 0.21
C TYR A 163 -18.72 -14.09 0.22
N SER A 164 -17.96 -14.95 0.92
CA SER A 164 -16.52 -14.75 1.10
C SER A 164 -15.77 -14.63 -0.22
N GLY A 165 -16.06 -15.47 -1.20
CA GLY A 165 -15.43 -15.41 -2.52
C GLY A 165 -15.69 -14.09 -3.26
N THR A 166 -16.92 -13.58 -3.22
CA THR A 166 -17.27 -12.30 -3.84
C THR A 166 -16.55 -11.14 -3.15
N ILE A 167 -16.51 -11.14 -1.81
CA ILE A 167 -15.84 -10.09 -1.03
C ILE A 167 -14.35 -10.12 -1.29
N LEU A 168 -13.72 -11.31 -1.33
CA LEU A 168 -12.31 -11.46 -1.67
C LEU A 168 -12.01 -10.92 -3.06
N ALA A 169 -12.82 -11.26 -4.05
CA ALA A 169 -12.65 -10.78 -5.43
C ALA A 169 -12.76 -9.24 -5.51
N LEU A 170 -13.70 -8.65 -4.79
CA LEU A 170 -13.85 -7.18 -4.75
C LEU A 170 -12.67 -6.49 -4.07
N ILE A 171 -12.17 -7.03 -2.94
CA ILE A 171 -11.02 -6.48 -2.24
C ILE A 171 -9.75 -6.63 -3.08
N SER A 172 -9.53 -7.78 -3.73
CA SER A 172 -8.38 -8.00 -4.61
C SER A 172 -8.44 -7.09 -5.84
N GLY A 173 -9.60 -6.96 -6.48
CA GLY A 173 -9.77 -6.05 -7.60
C GLY A 173 -9.55 -4.58 -7.21
N ALA A 174 -9.95 -4.18 -6.01
CA ALA A 174 -9.68 -2.85 -5.47
C ALA A 174 -8.19 -2.62 -5.15
N PHE A 175 -7.45 -3.67 -4.85
CA PHE A 175 -6.00 -3.60 -4.59
C PHE A 175 -5.19 -3.45 -5.88
N ASP A 176 -5.62 -4.09 -6.96
CA ASP A 176 -4.91 -4.14 -8.26
C ASP A 176 -5.23 -2.95 -9.19
N THR A 177 -6.17 -2.06 -8.79
CA THR A 177 -6.58 -0.88 -9.58
C THR A 177 -5.72 0.32 -9.30
#